data_08501d7a69b3f1ae894a50d6acfaaab2
#
_entry.id   08501d7a69b3f1ae894a50d6acfaaab2
#
_cell.length_a   1.000
_cell.length_b   1.000
_cell.length_c   1.000
_cell.angle_alpha   90.00
_cell.angle_beta   90.00
_cell.angle_gamma   90.00
#
_symmetry.space_group_name_H-M   'P 1'
#
loop_
_entity.id
_entity.type
_entity.pdbx_description
1 polymer ?
#
loop_
_entity_poly.entity_id
_entity_poly.type
_entity_poly.pdbx_seq_one_letter_code
_entity_poly.pdbx_strand_id
1 'polypeptide(L)'
;LSVENLLGSKARIRILKVLLDKGELNITAIAKEAEVNYKTASRHLEELKDMGVITEKVFGRVRIFKVNHDDPRVKALKSMFNSIGGLNGSIHGRRDR
;
A
#
# COMPACT_ATOMS: atom_id res chain seq x y z
N LEU A 1 15.77 9.61 0.41
CA LEU A 1 14.69 8.79 0.90
C LEU A 1 15.21 7.60 1.67
N SER A 2 14.79 7.45 2.88
CA SER A 2 15.28 6.40 3.77
C SER A 2 14.25 5.30 3.92
N VAL A 3 14.72 4.14 4.39
CA VAL A 3 13.85 3.02 4.75
C VAL A 3 12.88 3.46 5.85
N GLU A 4 13.33 4.27 6.78
CA GLU A 4 12.49 4.76 7.87
C GLU A 4 11.33 5.59 7.34
N ASN A 5 11.56 6.42 6.34
CA ASN A 5 10.48 7.20 5.74
C ASN A 5 9.44 6.31 5.06
N LEU A 6 9.89 5.22 4.47
CA LEU A 6 9.00 4.33 3.75
C LEU A 6 8.28 3.36 4.68
N LEU A 7 8.98 2.83 5.68
CA LEU A 7 8.47 1.74 6.51
C LEU A 7 8.34 2.09 7.99
N GLY A 8 8.48 3.36 8.35
CA GLY A 8 8.53 3.77 9.75
C GLY A 8 7.17 3.82 10.45
N SER A 9 6.09 3.51 9.75
CA SER A 9 4.74 3.60 10.29
C SER A 9 3.98 2.32 9.98
N LYS A 10 3.33 1.77 10.99
CA LYS A 10 2.43 0.62 10.82
C LYS A 10 1.35 0.92 9.79
N ALA A 11 0.76 2.11 9.88
CA ALA A 11 -0.28 2.51 8.94
C ALA A 11 0.22 2.52 7.51
N ARG A 12 1.42 3.05 7.31
CA ARG A 12 2.02 3.13 5.98
C ARG A 12 2.29 1.74 5.42
N ILE A 13 2.82 0.84 6.24
CA ILE A 13 3.07 -0.54 5.83
C ILE A 13 1.78 -1.23 5.43
N ARG A 14 0.72 -1.05 6.22
CA ARG A 14 -0.59 -1.63 5.91
C ARG A 14 -1.14 -1.11 4.59
N ILE A 15 -1.02 0.18 4.35
CA ILE A 15 -1.48 0.79 3.10
C ILE A 15 -0.74 0.21 1.91
N LEU A 16 0.58 0.10 2.03
CA LEU A 16 1.40 -0.46 0.94
C LEU A 16 1.05 -1.91 0.66
N LYS A 17 0.84 -2.70 1.71
CA LYS A 17 0.43 -4.09 1.53
C LYS A 17 -0.91 -4.20 0.83
N VAL A 18 -1.86 -3.37 1.21
CA VAL A 18 -3.19 -3.35 0.58
C VAL A 18 -3.07 -3.04 -0.91
N LEU A 19 -2.30 -2.02 -1.25
CA LEU A 19 -2.14 -1.63 -2.66
C LEU A 19 -1.41 -2.69 -3.47
N LEU A 20 -0.41 -3.34 -2.88
CA LEU A 20 0.31 -4.41 -3.56
C LEU A 20 -0.58 -5.62 -3.78
N ASP A 21 -1.48 -5.90 -2.84
CA ASP A 21 -2.37 -7.05 -2.92
C ASP A 21 -3.58 -6.80 -3.82
N LYS A 22 -4.21 -5.63 -3.67
CA LYS A 22 -5.49 -5.34 -4.34
C LYS A 22 -5.36 -4.60 -5.66
N GLY A 23 -4.23 -3.95 -5.90
CA GLY A 23 -4.01 -3.19 -7.13
C GLY A 23 -4.46 -1.75 -7.01
N GLU A 24 -5.51 -1.37 -7.73
CA GLU A 24 -5.98 0.02 -7.75
C GLU A 24 -7.20 0.18 -6.85
N LEU A 25 -7.13 1.14 -5.94
CA LEU A 25 -8.22 1.38 -4.99
C LEU A 25 -8.38 2.88 -4.72
N ASN A 26 -9.61 3.28 -4.37
CA ASN A 26 -9.85 4.64 -3.90
C ASN A 26 -9.49 4.75 -2.41
N ILE A 27 -9.46 6.00 -1.89
CA ILE A 27 -9.03 6.25 -0.51
C ILE A 27 -9.91 5.51 0.50
N THR A 28 -11.21 5.53 0.31
CA THR A 28 -12.14 4.91 1.24
C THR A 28 -11.88 3.40 1.36
N ALA A 29 -11.68 2.74 0.23
CA ALA A 29 -11.37 1.31 0.21
C ALA A 29 -10.02 1.03 0.85
N ILE A 30 -9.02 1.86 0.56
CA ILE A 30 -7.69 1.70 1.15
C ILE A 30 -7.76 1.82 2.66
N ALA A 31 -8.44 2.85 3.16
CA ALA A 31 -8.55 3.07 4.60
C ALA A 31 -9.23 1.90 5.29
N LYS A 32 -10.30 1.40 4.67
CA LYS A 32 -11.04 0.26 5.21
C LYS A 32 -10.19 -1.00 5.26
N GLU A 33 -9.55 -1.32 4.12
CA GLU A 33 -8.75 -2.53 4.03
C GLU A 33 -7.51 -2.49 4.93
N ALA A 34 -6.89 -1.32 5.05
CA ALA A 34 -5.71 -1.15 5.89
C ALA A 34 -6.05 -0.95 7.37
N GLU A 35 -7.34 -0.77 7.67
CA GLU A 35 -7.82 -0.53 9.03
C GLU A 35 -7.22 0.72 9.64
N VAL A 36 -7.20 1.79 8.85
CA VAL A 36 -6.78 3.12 9.32
C VAL A 36 -7.90 4.10 9.02
N ASN A 37 -7.93 5.22 9.74
CA ASN A 37 -8.99 6.19 9.44
C ASN A 37 -8.64 6.94 8.16
N TYR A 38 -9.69 7.56 7.59
CA TYR A 38 -9.58 8.22 6.30
C TYR A 38 -8.49 9.30 6.29
N LYS A 39 -8.45 10.11 7.34
CA LYS A 39 -7.50 11.21 7.42
C LYS A 39 -6.06 10.71 7.42
N THR A 40 -5.79 9.67 8.19
CA THR A 40 -4.48 9.05 8.24
C THR A 40 -4.10 8.46 6.89
N ALA A 41 -5.04 7.74 6.27
CA ALA A 41 -4.81 7.15 4.95
C ALA A 41 -4.50 8.24 3.93
N SER A 42 -5.28 9.33 3.93
CA SER A 42 -5.09 10.42 2.99
C SER A 42 -3.69 11.03 3.15
N ARG A 43 -3.28 11.28 4.37
CA ARG A 43 -1.96 11.88 4.64
C ARG A 43 -0.84 10.97 4.15
N HIS A 44 -0.91 9.67 4.46
CA HIS A 44 0.12 8.75 4.01
C HIS A 44 0.15 8.60 2.50
N LEU A 45 -1.03 8.59 1.86
CA LEU A 45 -1.09 8.47 0.41
C LEU A 45 -0.46 9.68 -0.28
N GLU A 46 -0.69 10.89 0.26
CA GLU A 46 -0.04 12.08 -0.31
C GLU A 46 1.47 12.01 -0.16
N GLU A 47 1.95 11.59 1.00
CA GLU A 47 3.39 11.47 1.23
C GLU A 47 4.01 10.40 0.32
N LEU A 48 3.35 9.26 0.18
CA LEU A 48 3.85 8.19 -0.69
C LEU A 48 3.84 8.61 -2.16
N LYS A 49 2.85 9.40 -2.56
CA LYS A 49 2.81 9.95 -3.90
C LYS A 49 3.98 10.90 -4.14
N ASP A 50 4.24 11.78 -3.17
CA ASP A 50 5.37 12.71 -3.26
C ASP A 50 6.71 11.98 -3.35
N MET A 51 6.80 10.81 -2.71
CA MET A 51 8.00 9.97 -2.78
C MET A 51 8.13 9.21 -4.11
N GLY A 52 7.08 9.20 -4.91
CA GLY A 52 7.09 8.53 -6.20
C GLY A 52 6.82 7.03 -6.15
N VAL A 53 6.50 6.49 -4.96
CA VAL A 53 6.24 5.04 -4.85
C VAL A 53 4.82 4.66 -5.20
N ILE A 54 3.90 5.62 -5.20
CA ILE A 54 2.53 5.39 -5.69
C ILE A 54 2.16 6.48 -6.68
N THR A 55 1.15 6.19 -7.48
CA THR A 55 0.59 7.14 -8.44
C THR A 55 -0.91 7.26 -8.22
N GLU A 56 -1.47 8.35 -8.72
CA GLU A 56 -2.89 8.64 -8.57
C GLU A 56 -3.52 8.93 -9.92
N LYS A 57 -4.73 8.39 -10.13
CA LYS A 57 -5.58 8.75 -11.26
C LYS A 57 -6.86 9.35 -10.72
N VAL A 58 -7.37 10.37 -11.40
CA VAL A 58 -8.60 11.03 -10.99
C VAL A 58 -9.66 10.83 -12.06
N PHE A 59 -10.81 10.31 -11.67
CA PHE A 59 -11.98 10.15 -12.54
C PHE A 59 -13.14 10.89 -11.89
N GLY A 60 -13.41 12.11 -12.39
CA GLY A 60 -14.40 12.95 -11.75
C GLY A 60 -14.00 13.27 -10.31
N ARG A 61 -14.75 12.78 -9.35
CA ARG A 61 -14.47 12.99 -7.93
C ARG A 61 -13.77 11.80 -7.29
N VAL A 62 -13.52 10.75 -8.07
CA VAL A 62 -12.93 9.53 -7.53
C VAL A 62 -11.43 9.58 -7.74
N ARG A 63 -10.69 9.38 -6.66
CA ARG A 63 -9.23 9.34 -6.67
C ARG A 63 -8.78 7.90 -6.48
N ILE A 64 -8.09 7.36 -7.48
CA ILE A 64 -7.63 5.97 -7.50
C ILE A 64 -6.11 5.95 -7.36
N PHE A 65 -5.63 5.14 -6.44
CA PHE A 65 -4.20 5.03 -6.15
C PHE A 65 -3.70 3.63 -6.48
N LYS A 66 -2.46 3.56 -6.94
CA LYS A 66 -1.78 2.27 -7.15
C LYS A 66 -0.28 2.46 -6.92
N VAL A 67 0.41 1.35 -6.65
CA VAL A 67 1.86 1.42 -6.51
C VAL A 67 2.49 1.60 -7.88
N ASN A 68 3.66 2.24 -7.89
CA ASN A 68 4.46 2.38 -9.10
C ASN A 68 5.32 1.12 -9.22
N HIS A 69 4.84 0.17 -10.03
CA HIS A 69 5.48 -1.14 -10.15
C HIS A 69 6.89 -1.08 -10.76
N ASP A 70 7.22 0.02 -11.43
CA ASP A 70 8.55 0.19 -12.01
C ASP A 70 9.57 0.70 -11.01
N ASP A 71 9.12 1.19 -9.86
CA ASP A 71 10.00 1.73 -8.84
C ASP A 71 10.74 0.57 -8.15
N PRO A 72 12.08 0.63 -8.08
CA PRO A 72 12.84 -0.45 -7.45
C PRO A 72 12.51 -0.66 -5.97
N ARG A 73 12.10 0.39 -5.26
CA ARG A 73 11.68 0.25 -3.87
C ARG A 73 10.40 -0.55 -3.77
N VAL A 74 9.47 -0.35 -4.71
CA VAL A 74 8.22 -1.12 -4.75
C VAL A 74 8.51 -2.60 -5.04
N LYS A 75 9.43 -2.85 -5.98
CA LYS A 75 9.83 -4.22 -6.30
C LYS A 75 10.45 -4.91 -5.08
N ALA A 76 11.28 -4.19 -4.34
CA ALA A 76 11.90 -4.71 -3.12
C ALA A 76 10.87 -5.01 -2.05
N LEU A 77 9.88 -4.12 -1.86
CA LEU A 77 8.82 -4.32 -0.89
C LEU A 77 7.96 -5.54 -1.22
N LYS A 78 7.63 -5.68 -2.49
CA LYS A 78 6.84 -6.81 -2.94
C LYS A 78 7.56 -8.12 -2.65
N SER A 79 8.85 -8.17 -2.95
CA SER A 79 9.67 -9.34 -2.69
C SER A 79 9.74 -9.64 -1.19
N MET A 80 9.95 -8.61 -0.38
CA MET A 80 10.04 -8.76 1.06
C MET A 80 8.75 -9.29 1.66
N PHE A 81 7.62 -8.71 1.28
CA PHE A 81 6.31 -9.12 1.80
C PHE A 81 6.02 -10.57 1.42
N ASN A 82 6.34 -10.96 0.19
CA ASN A 82 6.15 -12.34 -0.25
C ASN A 82 7.02 -13.30 0.54
N SER A 83 8.25 -12.89 0.85
CA SER A 83 9.17 -13.73 1.62
C SER A 83 8.73 -13.93 3.06
N ILE A 84 8.11 -12.91 3.65
CA ILE A 84 7.73 -12.96 5.06
C ILE A 84 6.47 -13.78 5.28
N GLY A 85 5.51 -13.69 4.38
CA GLY A 85 4.27 -14.42 4.62
C GLY A 85 3.33 -14.34 3.45
N GLY A 86 3.80 -13.71 2.42
CA GLY A 86 2.99 -13.48 1.26
C GLY A 86 2.02 -12.34 1.44
N LEU A 87 1.47 -11.93 0.34
CA LEU A 87 0.43 -10.91 0.33
C LEU A 87 -0.94 -11.55 0.37
N ASN A 88 -0.97 -12.78 -0.11
CA ASN A 88 -2.23 -13.50 -0.24
C ASN A 88 -2.32 -14.60 0.78
N GLY A 89 -2.31 -14.48 1.61
CA GLY A 89 -2.37 -15.55 2.36
C GLY A 89 -1.88 -15.94 3.48
N SER A 90 -1.97 -15.77 2.76
CA SER A 90 -1.88 -16.06 3.41
C SER A 90 -2.02 -16.17 4.01
N ILE A 91 -2.16 -16.01 4.05
CA ILE A 91 -2.36 -16.24 4.65
C ILE A 91 -3.05 -16.87 4.83
N HIS A 92 -3.17 -17.21 4.36
CA HIS A 92 -3.73 -17.89 4.53
C HIS A 92 -3.74 -18.69 4.71
N GLY A 93 -3.77 -18.66 4.52
CA GLY A 93 -3.91 -19.43 4.75
C GLY A 93 -3.73 -20.10 5.12
N ARG A 94 -3.66 -20.23 5.31
CA ARG A 94 -3.56 -20.87 5.82
C ARG A 94 -3.81 -21.23 6.50
N ARG A 95 -4.18 -21.12 6.59
CA ARG A 95 -4.50 -21.45 7.27
C ARG A 95 -4.77 -22.20 7.55
N ASP A 96 -4.63 -22.24 7.09
CA ASP A 96 -4.95 -22.85 7.31
C ASP A 96 -5.06 -23.43 7.69
N ARG A 97 -5.10 -23.57 7.62
CA ARG A 97 -5.27 -24.16 7.89
C ARG A 97 -5.46 -24.50 8.28
#